data_b20e77dea04035baeef18654bc5e8750
#
_entry.id   b20e77dea04035baeef18654bc5e8750
#
_cell.length_a   1.000
_cell.length_b   1.000
_cell.length_c   1.000
_cell.angle_alpha   90.00
_cell.angle_beta   90.00
_cell.angle_gamma   90.00
#
_symmetry.space_group_name_H-M   'P 1'
#
loop_
_entity.id
_entity.type
_entity.pdbx_description
1 polymer ?
#
loop_
_entity_poly.entity_id
_entity_poly.type
_entity_poly.pdbx_seq_one_letter_code
_entity_poly.pdbx_strand_id
1 'polypeptide(L)'
;MIKNKTAVKYSDLWRVDGSLSRGRQMTNGNIKVILRCFNAECEAAINKIKYNNIESIENKIATSFRILNQAFKPNLVSIREEFLNLKYQELYLGYEFERKKAE
;
A
#
# COMPACT_ATOMS: atom_id res chain seq x y z
N MET A 1 3.17 -14.79 1.49
CA MET A 1 2.94 -13.76 0.48
C MET A 1 1.45 -13.43 0.38
N ILE A 2 1.09 -12.16 0.41
CA ILE A 2 -0.30 -11.73 0.28
C ILE A 2 -0.66 -11.62 -1.19
N LYS A 3 -1.78 -12.21 -1.58
CA LYS A 3 -2.32 -12.05 -2.93
C LYS A 3 -2.90 -10.64 -3.08
N ASN A 4 -2.87 -10.10 -4.31
CA ASN A 4 -3.38 -8.74 -4.58
C ASN A 4 -4.79 -8.53 -4.06
N LYS A 5 -5.68 -9.52 -4.21
CA LYS A 5 -7.08 -9.41 -3.77
C LYS A 5 -7.25 -9.41 -2.26
N THR A 6 -6.27 -9.90 -1.49
CA THR A 6 -6.32 -9.84 -0.02
C THR A 6 -5.72 -8.56 0.53
N ALA A 7 -4.90 -7.86 -0.24
CA ALA A 7 -4.28 -6.59 0.16
C ALA A 7 -5.20 -5.39 0.01
N VAL A 8 -6.26 -5.49 -0.81
CA VAL A 8 -7.16 -4.37 -1.12
C VAL A 8 -8.61 -4.76 -0.92
N LYS A 9 -9.45 -3.74 -0.67
CA LYS A 9 -10.92 -3.84 -0.72
C LYS A 9 -11.37 -3.32 -2.08
N TYR A 10 -12.35 -4.00 -2.69
CA TYR A 10 -12.85 -3.59 -3.99
C TYR A 10 -14.29 -4.06 -4.16
N SER A 11 -14.99 -3.51 -5.19
CA SER A 11 -16.37 -3.90 -5.50
C SER A 11 -16.39 -4.70 -6.81
N ASP A 12 -16.94 -5.91 -6.77
CA ASP A 12 -17.15 -6.75 -7.94
C ASP A 12 -18.35 -6.31 -8.78
N LEU A 13 -19.19 -5.42 -8.22
CA LEU A 13 -20.44 -5.00 -8.86
C LEU A 13 -20.27 -3.75 -9.72
N TRP A 14 -19.07 -3.17 -9.79
CA TRP A 14 -18.81 -1.98 -10.58
C TRP A 14 -18.91 -2.32 -12.07
N ARG A 15 -19.65 -1.50 -12.81
CA ARG A 15 -19.88 -1.71 -14.25
C ARG A 15 -19.36 -0.52 -15.03
N VAL A 16 -18.80 -0.79 -16.22
CA VAL A 16 -18.40 0.22 -17.19
C VAL A 16 -19.26 0.06 -18.43
N ASP A 17 -20.01 1.09 -18.79
CA ASP A 17 -20.94 1.08 -19.92
C ASP A 17 -21.96 -0.06 -19.81
N GLY A 18 -22.41 -0.38 -18.59
CA GLY A 18 -23.33 -1.48 -18.33
C GLY A 18 -22.71 -2.87 -18.38
N SER A 19 -21.40 -2.99 -18.61
CA SER A 19 -20.70 -4.27 -18.71
C SER A 19 -20.00 -4.61 -17.39
N LEU A 20 -20.43 -5.71 -16.76
CA LEU A 20 -19.79 -6.23 -15.57
C LEU A 20 -18.36 -6.72 -15.86
N SER A 21 -18.14 -7.30 -17.04
CA SER A 21 -16.82 -7.79 -17.46
C SER A 21 -15.82 -6.64 -17.57
N ARG A 22 -16.20 -5.53 -18.20
CA ARG A 22 -15.33 -4.34 -18.27
C ARG A 22 -15.10 -3.74 -16.90
N GLY A 23 -16.11 -3.71 -16.04
CA GLY A 23 -15.97 -3.24 -14.67
C GLY A 23 -14.93 -4.05 -13.91
N ARG A 24 -14.93 -5.37 -14.05
CA ARG A 24 -13.93 -6.24 -13.43
C ARG A 24 -12.54 -6.02 -13.96
N GLN A 25 -12.37 -5.81 -15.28
CA GLN A 25 -11.08 -5.51 -15.89
C GLN A 25 -10.52 -4.20 -15.34
N MET A 26 -11.33 -3.16 -15.23
CA MET A 26 -10.90 -1.88 -14.68
C MET A 26 -10.58 -1.99 -13.20
N THR A 27 -11.37 -2.74 -12.44
CA THR A 27 -11.11 -2.97 -11.02
C THR A 27 -9.77 -3.68 -10.83
N ASN A 28 -9.49 -4.72 -11.62
CA ASN A 28 -8.21 -5.43 -11.56
C ASN A 28 -7.04 -4.52 -11.92
N GLY A 29 -7.22 -3.66 -12.93
CA GLY A 29 -6.21 -2.65 -13.29
C GLY A 29 -5.96 -1.68 -12.15
N ASN A 30 -7.02 -1.18 -11.51
CA ASN A 30 -6.90 -0.26 -10.38
C ASN A 30 -6.20 -0.92 -9.19
N ILE A 31 -6.51 -2.19 -8.91
CA ILE A 31 -5.83 -2.95 -7.85
C ILE A 31 -4.33 -3.01 -8.11
N LYS A 32 -3.93 -3.33 -9.35
CA LYS A 32 -2.51 -3.40 -9.72
C LYS A 32 -1.82 -2.05 -9.54
N VAL A 33 -2.47 -0.97 -9.99
CA VAL A 33 -1.89 0.38 -9.90
C VAL A 33 -1.73 0.83 -8.46
N ILE A 34 -2.78 0.68 -7.64
CA ILE A 34 -2.72 1.15 -6.25
C ILE A 34 -1.65 0.38 -5.46
N LEU A 35 -1.54 -0.93 -5.66
CA LEU A 35 -0.53 -1.75 -4.98
C LEU A 35 0.87 -1.42 -5.47
N ARG A 36 1.05 -1.23 -6.77
CA ARG A 36 2.35 -0.83 -7.33
C ARG A 36 2.81 0.49 -6.73
N CYS A 37 1.93 1.49 -6.67
CA CYS A 37 2.26 2.80 -6.11
C CYS A 37 2.59 2.69 -4.62
N PHE A 38 1.76 1.99 -3.86
CA PHE A 38 1.98 1.85 -2.42
C PHE A 38 3.27 1.09 -2.12
N ASN A 39 3.50 -0.03 -2.81
CA ASN A 39 4.74 -0.81 -2.63
C ASN A 39 5.98 0.02 -2.98
N ALA A 40 5.94 0.78 -4.08
CA ALA A 40 7.07 1.61 -4.50
C ALA A 40 7.36 2.71 -3.46
N GLU A 41 6.32 3.38 -2.95
CA GLU A 41 6.48 4.43 -1.96
C GLU A 41 6.99 3.89 -0.63
N CYS A 42 6.47 2.73 -0.19
CA CYS A 42 6.93 2.08 1.03
C CYS A 42 8.39 1.63 0.90
N GLU A 43 8.75 1.02 -0.23
CA GLU A 43 10.13 0.58 -0.48
C GLU A 43 11.10 1.75 -0.47
N ALA A 44 10.75 2.85 -1.15
CA ALA A 44 11.57 4.04 -1.17
C ALA A 44 11.74 4.64 0.22
N ALA A 45 10.67 4.65 1.03
CA ALA A 45 10.71 5.16 2.39
C ALA A 45 11.58 4.26 3.29
N ILE A 46 11.36 2.95 3.24
CA ILE A 46 12.08 1.98 4.07
C ILE A 46 13.58 1.98 3.75
N ASN A 47 13.94 2.15 2.46
CA ASN A 47 15.35 2.22 2.06
C ASN A 47 16.08 3.43 2.65
N LYS A 48 15.36 4.42 3.14
CA LYS A 48 15.93 5.62 3.78
C LYS A 48 15.97 5.52 5.29
N ILE A 49 15.60 4.37 5.88
CA ILE A 49 15.53 4.22 7.33
C ILE A 49 16.92 4.33 7.96
N LYS A 50 17.00 5.07 9.07
CA LYS A 50 18.18 5.17 9.92
C LYS A 50 17.69 5.03 11.37
N TYR A 51 18.65 4.85 12.30
CA TYR A 51 18.30 4.64 13.70
C TYR A 51 17.55 5.82 14.33
N ASN A 52 17.57 7.01 13.73
CA ASN A 52 16.99 8.22 14.31
C ASN A 52 15.82 8.80 13.51
N ASN A 53 15.29 8.11 12.50
CA ASN A 53 14.23 8.68 11.67
C ASN A 53 12.99 7.78 11.49
N ILE A 54 12.82 6.78 12.36
CA ILE A 54 11.74 5.80 12.19
C ILE A 54 10.34 6.45 12.21
N GLU A 55 10.11 7.43 13.07
CA GLU A 55 8.81 8.12 13.13
C GLU A 55 8.49 8.84 11.83
N SER A 56 9.49 9.49 11.24
CA SER A 56 9.34 10.17 9.96
C SER A 56 8.98 9.18 8.85
N ILE A 57 9.63 8.02 8.84
CA ILE A 57 9.36 6.98 7.83
C ILE A 57 7.97 6.37 8.04
N GLU A 58 7.56 6.10 9.28
CA GLU A 58 6.21 5.63 9.59
C GLU A 58 5.16 6.61 9.07
N ASN A 59 5.38 7.91 9.28
CA ASN A 59 4.45 8.94 8.83
C ASN A 59 4.36 8.99 7.31
N LYS A 60 5.46 8.77 6.60
CA LYS A 60 5.46 8.71 5.14
C LYS A 60 4.62 7.54 4.63
N ILE A 61 4.78 6.37 5.25
CA ILE A 61 4.00 5.17 4.88
C ILE A 61 2.52 5.40 5.16
N ALA A 62 2.17 5.93 6.33
CA ALA A 62 0.79 6.23 6.70
C ALA A 62 0.17 7.26 5.75
N THR A 63 0.93 8.28 5.37
CA THR A 63 0.48 9.32 4.45
C THR A 63 0.21 8.74 3.06
N SER A 64 1.11 7.90 2.55
CA SER A 64 0.91 7.22 1.26
C SER A 64 -0.35 6.36 1.28
N PHE A 65 -0.55 5.60 2.35
CA PHE A 65 -1.76 4.78 2.54
C PHE A 65 -3.02 5.63 2.45
N ARG A 66 -3.07 6.73 3.19
CA ARG A 66 -4.22 7.63 3.23
C ARG A 66 -4.46 8.30 1.89
N ILE A 67 -3.42 8.82 1.27
CA ILE A 67 -3.54 9.55 -0.01
C ILE A 67 -4.01 8.61 -1.11
N LEU A 68 -3.43 7.41 -1.22
CA LEU A 68 -3.81 6.46 -2.25
C LEU A 68 -5.24 5.96 -2.06
N ASN A 69 -5.65 5.67 -0.83
CA ASN A 69 -7.02 5.26 -0.56
C ASN A 69 -8.02 6.36 -0.89
N GLN A 70 -7.66 7.61 -0.64
CA GLN A 70 -8.51 8.75 -0.98
C GLN A 70 -8.59 8.94 -2.50
N ALA A 71 -7.46 8.82 -3.20
CA ALA A 71 -7.40 8.98 -4.66
C ALA A 71 -8.21 7.91 -5.39
N PHE A 72 -8.20 6.67 -4.88
CA PHE A 72 -8.90 5.55 -5.50
C PHE A 72 -10.31 5.32 -4.98
N LYS A 73 -10.79 6.17 -4.06
CA LYS A 73 -12.15 6.05 -3.52
C LYS A 73 -13.23 6.05 -4.60
N PRO A 74 -13.18 6.92 -5.62
CA PRO A 74 -14.17 6.87 -6.70
C PRO A 74 -14.15 5.57 -7.49
N ASN A 75 -13.03 4.85 -7.49
CA ASN A 75 -12.87 3.57 -8.18
C ASN A 75 -13.27 2.38 -7.30
N LEU A 76 -13.74 2.63 -6.07
CA LEU A 76 -14.17 1.60 -5.11
C LEU A 76 -13.06 0.60 -4.78
N VAL A 77 -11.82 1.08 -4.74
CA VAL A 77 -10.63 0.28 -4.39
C VAL A 77 -9.91 0.97 -3.24
N SER A 78 -9.53 0.21 -2.23
CA SER A 78 -8.74 0.73 -1.12
C SER A 78 -7.79 -0.34 -0.58
N ILE A 79 -6.64 0.09 -0.06
CA ILE A 79 -5.66 -0.79 0.57
C ILE A 79 -6.17 -1.16 1.97
N ARG A 80 -6.08 -2.44 2.34
CA ARG A 80 -6.51 -2.90 3.66
C ARG A 80 -5.48 -2.53 4.73
N GLU A 81 -5.95 -2.32 5.95
CA GLU A 81 -5.08 -2.03 7.09
C GLU A 81 -4.10 -3.16 7.38
N GLU A 82 -4.49 -4.41 7.14
CA GLU A 82 -3.63 -5.57 7.30
C GLU A 82 -2.39 -5.47 6.42
N PHE A 83 -2.53 -4.95 5.20
CA PHE A 83 -1.39 -4.74 4.31
C PHE A 83 -0.50 -3.59 4.80
N LEU A 84 -1.11 -2.52 5.32
CA LEU A 84 -0.36 -1.44 5.96
C LEU A 84 0.48 -1.96 7.12
N ASN A 85 -0.12 -2.81 7.96
CA ASN A 85 0.58 -3.40 9.10
C ASN A 85 1.77 -4.25 8.67
N LEU A 86 1.66 -4.97 7.54
CA LEU A 86 2.78 -5.72 6.98
C LEU A 86 3.92 -4.79 6.58
N LYS A 87 3.61 -3.60 6.03
CA LYS A 87 4.63 -2.61 5.68
C LYS A 87 5.32 -2.06 6.92
N TYR A 88 4.58 -1.87 8.01
CA TYR A 88 5.17 -1.47 9.28
C TYR A 88 6.10 -2.56 9.83
N GLN A 89 5.74 -3.83 9.69
CA GLN A 89 6.62 -4.93 10.10
C GLN A 89 7.93 -4.93 9.30
N GLU A 90 7.84 -4.71 7.99
CA GLU A 90 9.04 -4.58 7.14
C GLU A 90 9.91 -3.41 7.59
N LEU A 91 9.28 -2.28 7.93
CA LEU A 91 9.96 -1.10 8.41
C LEU A 91 10.70 -1.38 9.73
N TYR A 92 10.03 -2.05 10.67
CA TYR A 92 10.64 -2.33 11.97
C TYR A 92 11.82 -3.29 11.85
N LEU A 93 11.76 -4.26 10.94
CA LEU A 93 12.89 -5.13 10.68
C LEU A 93 14.09 -4.34 10.13
N GLY A 94 13.83 -3.43 9.20
CA GLY A 94 14.87 -2.53 8.68
C GLY A 94 15.44 -1.62 9.77
N TYR A 95 14.57 -1.11 10.64
CA TYR A 95 14.98 -0.27 11.76
C TYR A 95 15.90 -1.03 12.73
N GLU A 96 15.55 -2.26 13.09
CA GLU A 96 16.39 -3.08 13.98
C GLU A 96 17.76 -3.31 13.38
N PHE A 97 17.84 -3.55 12.08
CA PHE A 97 19.11 -3.72 11.39
C PHE A 97 19.96 -2.45 11.48
N GLU A 98 19.38 -1.29 11.22
CA GLU A 98 20.09 -0.01 11.28
C GLU A 98 20.50 0.35 12.70
N ARG A 99 19.67 0.03 13.69
CA ARG A 99 19.99 0.27 15.10
C ARG A 99 21.21 -0.55 15.53
N LYS A 100 21.29 -1.81 15.11
CA LYS A 100 22.43 -2.67 15.42
C LYS A 100 23.73 -2.17 14.78
N LYS A 101 23.63 -1.61 13.57
CA LYS A 101 24.80 -1.00 12.91
C LYS A 101 25.32 0.21 13.68
N ALA A 102 24.43 0.96 14.32
CA ALA A 102 24.78 2.19 15.03
C ALA A 102 25.41 1.92 16.40
N GLU A 103 25.25 0.71 16.93
CA GLU A 103 25.83 0.32 18.23
C GLU A 103 27.35 0.09 18.19
#